data_03e6382a81ad4f2a6c59a4665c83b7eb
#
_entry.id   03e6382a81ad4f2a6c59a4665c83b7eb
#
_cell.length_a   1.000
_cell.length_b   1.000
_cell.length_c   1.000
_cell.angle_alpha   90.00
_cell.angle_beta   90.00
_cell.angle_gamma   90.00
#
_symmetry.space_group_name_H-M   'P 1'
#
loop_
_entity.id
_entity.type
_entity.pdbx_description
1 polymer ?
#
loop_
_entity_poly.entity_id
_entity_poly.type
_entity_poly.pdbx_seq_one_letter_code
_entity_poly.pdbx_strand_id
1 'polypeptide(L)'
;MSGNAIYYGLVAIFFAQLFNIDLGMGAYIAIIVTSTLGAVGQAGVPGPSFLVVAVLLAAGIPIEGLPLLFALDRIFDMIRTALNITGDAACAVIVDALVEEELAEAEKQLELNKQDA
;
A
#
# COMPACT_ATOMS: atom_id res chain seq x y z
N MET A 1 3.42 -0.95 1.90
CA MET A 1 3.75 -0.35 0.57
C MET A 1 2.57 0.48 0.05
N SER A 2 2.45 1.73 0.48
CA SER A 2 1.33 2.64 0.15
C SER A 2 1.19 2.91 -1.36
N GLY A 3 2.32 3.05 -2.08
CA GLY A 3 2.32 3.22 -3.52
C GLY A 3 1.70 2.05 -4.28
N ASN A 4 1.82 0.84 -3.76
CA ASN A 4 1.22 -0.35 -4.35
C ASN A 4 -0.30 -0.36 -4.20
N ALA A 5 -0.83 0.06 -3.06
CA ALA A 5 -2.28 0.15 -2.86
C ALA A 5 -2.92 1.13 -3.85
N ILE A 6 -2.31 2.31 -4.02
CA ILE A 6 -2.76 3.34 -4.98
C ILE A 6 -2.68 2.79 -6.41
N TYR A 7 -1.57 2.17 -6.76
CA TYR A 7 -1.35 1.61 -8.10
C TYR A 7 -2.40 0.56 -8.48
N TYR A 8 -2.68 -0.39 -7.60
CA TYR A 8 -3.67 -1.43 -7.87
C TYR A 8 -5.08 -0.87 -8.06
N GLY A 9 -5.45 0.10 -7.22
CA GLY A 9 -6.74 0.78 -7.36
C GLY A 9 -6.86 1.53 -8.70
N LEU A 10 -5.82 2.29 -9.08
CA LEU A 10 -5.80 3.03 -10.35
C LEU A 10 -5.84 2.10 -11.57
N VAL A 11 -5.08 1.00 -11.54
CA VAL A 11 -5.08 0.00 -12.61
C VAL A 11 -6.46 -0.64 -12.78
N ALA A 12 -7.12 -0.99 -11.70
CA ALA A 12 -8.46 -1.58 -11.76
C ALA A 12 -9.48 -0.61 -12.37
N ILE A 13 -9.47 0.65 -11.95
CA ILE A 13 -10.35 1.69 -12.51
C ILE A 13 -10.03 1.95 -13.97
N PHE A 14 -8.76 2.04 -14.33
CA PHE A 14 -8.31 2.24 -15.71
C PHE A 14 -8.80 1.12 -16.62
N PHE A 15 -8.65 -0.14 -16.24
CA PHE A 15 -9.14 -1.26 -17.05
C PHE A 15 -10.65 -1.34 -17.10
N ALA A 16 -11.36 -1.01 -16.02
CA ALA A 16 -12.81 -0.92 -16.06
C ALA A 16 -13.28 0.10 -17.09
N GLN A 17 -12.62 1.26 -17.17
CA GLN A 17 -12.92 2.28 -18.18
C GLN A 17 -12.52 1.83 -19.58
N LEU A 18 -11.35 1.18 -19.74
CA LEU A 18 -10.86 0.70 -21.03
C LEU A 18 -11.80 -0.34 -21.65
N PHE A 19 -12.34 -1.23 -20.83
CA PHE A 19 -13.28 -2.27 -21.25
C PHE A 19 -14.75 -1.83 -21.19
N ASN A 20 -14.99 -0.57 -20.83
CA ASN A 20 -16.34 0.01 -20.70
C ASN A 20 -17.23 -0.81 -19.74
N ILE A 21 -16.66 -1.20 -18.60
CA ILE A 21 -17.35 -1.95 -17.55
C ILE A 21 -17.84 -0.98 -16.49
N ASP A 22 -19.16 -0.99 -16.24
CA ASP A 22 -19.74 -0.23 -15.15
C ASP A 22 -19.47 -0.94 -13.81
N LEU A 23 -18.65 -0.29 -12.96
CA LEU A 23 -18.35 -0.79 -11.63
C LEU A 23 -19.49 -0.42 -10.67
N GLY A 24 -20.16 -1.43 -10.12
CA GLY A 24 -21.07 -1.24 -9.00
C GLY A 24 -20.34 -0.90 -7.69
N MET A 25 -21.08 -0.44 -6.68
CA MET A 25 -20.53 -0.09 -5.36
C MET A 25 -19.78 -1.28 -4.73
N GLY A 26 -20.26 -2.50 -4.93
CA GLY A 26 -19.58 -3.73 -4.45
C GLY A 26 -18.20 -3.94 -5.10
N ALA A 27 -18.05 -3.64 -6.38
CA ALA A 27 -16.78 -3.75 -7.07
C ALA A 27 -15.76 -2.70 -6.58
N TYR A 28 -16.19 -1.46 -6.32
CA TYR A 28 -15.32 -0.44 -5.71
C TYR A 28 -14.83 -0.85 -4.33
N ILE A 29 -15.70 -1.36 -3.48
CA ILE A 29 -15.33 -1.87 -2.16
C ILE A 29 -14.33 -3.04 -2.29
N ALA A 30 -14.58 -3.97 -3.21
CA ALA A 30 -13.67 -5.08 -3.47
C ALA A 30 -12.28 -4.59 -3.92
N ILE A 31 -12.19 -3.61 -4.80
CA ILE A 31 -10.95 -2.99 -5.24
C ILE A 31 -10.20 -2.39 -4.05
N ILE A 32 -10.86 -1.59 -3.23
CA ILE A 32 -10.25 -0.90 -2.08
C ILE A 32 -9.70 -1.93 -1.08
N VAL A 33 -10.51 -2.90 -0.69
CA VAL A 33 -10.12 -3.92 0.30
C VAL A 33 -8.97 -4.78 -0.24
N THR A 34 -9.09 -5.30 -1.46
CA THR A 34 -8.07 -6.18 -2.04
C THR A 34 -6.76 -5.43 -2.30
N SER A 35 -6.82 -4.18 -2.76
CA SER A 35 -5.63 -3.35 -2.99
C SER A 35 -4.91 -3.03 -1.67
N THR A 36 -5.66 -2.72 -0.63
CA THR A 36 -5.09 -2.40 0.69
C THR A 36 -4.46 -3.63 1.34
N LEU A 37 -5.20 -4.73 1.42
CA LEU A 37 -4.69 -5.98 2.00
C LEU A 37 -3.52 -6.54 1.19
N GLY A 38 -3.62 -6.48 -0.14
CA GLY A 38 -2.53 -6.87 -1.03
C GLY A 38 -1.26 -6.05 -0.81
N ALA A 39 -1.39 -4.74 -0.64
CA ALA A 39 -0.25 -3.85 -0.39
C ALA A 39 0.44 -4.09 0.96
N VAL A 40 -0.31 -4.53 1.97
CA VAL A 40 0.23 -4.91 3.30
C VAL A 40 1.01 -6.22 3.21
N GLY A 41 0.47 -7.22 2.50
CA GLY A 41 1.06 -8.56 2.42
C GLY A 41 2.15 -8.73 1.37
N GLN A 42 2.43 -7.70 0.56
CA GLN A 42 3.36 -7.82 -0.55
C GLN A 42 4.82 -7.70 -0.10
N ALA A 43 5.64 -8.64 -0.57
CA ALA A 43 7.11 -8.52 -0.51
C ALA A 43 7.63 -7.57 -1.61
N GLY A 44 8.82 -7.01 -1.40
CA GLY A 44 9.49 -6.10 -2.34
C GLY A 44 10.03 -6.80 -3.59
N VAL A 45 9.21 -7.59 -4.28
CA VAL A 45 9.57 -8.30 -5.50
C VAL A 45 9.20 -7.46 -6.72
N PRO A 46 10.14 -7.23 -7.67
CA PRO A 46 9.84 -6.46 -8.88
C PRO A 46 8.86 -7.21 -9.81
N GLY A 47 8.04 -6.42 -10.48
CA GLY A 47 7.10 -6.88 -11.51
C GLY A 47 5.63 -6.65 -11.14
N PRO A 48 4.75 -6.63 -12.16
CA PRO A 48 3.32 -6.56 -11.93
C PRO A 48 2.92 -7.86 -11.26
N SER A 49 2.63 -7.69 -10.01
CA SER A 49 2.48 -8.80 -9.11
C SER A 49 1.19 -9.56 -9.39
N PHE A 50 1.19 -10.81 -9.02
CA PHE A 50 0.00 -11.62 -8.81
C PHE A 50 -1.18 -10.83 -8.19
N LEU A 51 -0.89 -9.81 -7.39
CA LEU A 51 -1.90 -8.96 -6.75
C LEU A 51 -2.68 -8.08 -7.72
N VAL A 52 -2.09 -7.61 -8.82
CA VAL A 52 -2.86 -6.92 -9.89
C VAL A 52 -3.93 -7.85 -10.43
N VAL A 53 -3.56 -9.08 -10.74
CA VAL A 53 -4.50 -10.11 -11.22
C VAL A 53 -5.60 -10.36 -10.19
N ALA A 54 -5.23 -10.50 -8.91
CA ALA A 54 -6.18 -10.72 -7.83
C ALA A 54 -7.17 -9.55 -7.69
N VAL A 55 -6.72 -8.30 -7.78
CA VAL A 55 -7.61 -7.12 -7.71
C VAL A 55 -8.56 -7.05 -8.90
N LEU A 56 -8.06 -7.31 -10.12
CA LEU A 56 -8.89 -7.32 -11.32
C LEU A 56 -9.97 -8.41 -11.25
N LEU A 57 -9.60 -9.62 -10.85
CA LEU A 57 -10.55 -10.72 -10.69
C LEU A 57 -11.58 -10.47 -9.58
N ALA A 58 -11.16 -9.87 -8.46
CA ALA A 58 -12.07 -9.50 -7.37
C ALA A 58 -13.13 -8.47 -7.80
N ALA A 59 -12.77 -7.60 -8.73
CA ALA A 59 -13.68 -6.60 -9.30
C ALA A 59 -14.47 -7.11 -10.52
N GLY A 60 -14.21 -8.34 -10.98
CA GLY A 60 -14.84 -8.90 -12.19
C GLY A 60 -14.33 -8.26 -13.49
N ILE A 61 -13.10 -7.73 -13.48
CA ILE A 61 -12.50 -7.06 -14.66
C ILE A 61 -11.65 -8.08 -15.44
N PRO A 62 -11.76 -8.11 -16.78
CA PRO A 62 -10.97 -8.99 -17.64
C PRO A 62 -9.47 -8.71 -17.52
N ILE A 63 -8.65 -9.78 -17.58
CA ILE A 63 -7.19 -9.71 -17.46
C ILE A 63 -6.46 -9.57 -18.80
N GLU A 64 -7.18 -9.47 -19.89
CA GLU A 64 -6.62 -9.36 -21.27
C GLU A 64 -5.81 -8.08 -21.48
N GLY A 65 -6.01 -7.06 -20.64
CA GLY A 65 -5.24 -5.81 -20.65
C GLY A 65 -3.84 -5.89 -20.01
N LEU A 66 -3.50 -6.98 -19.34
CA LEU A 66 -2.22 -7.13 -18.64
C LEU A 66 -0.97 -6.90 -19.52
N PRO A 67 -0.91 -7.32 -20.81
CA PRO A 67 0.25 -7.04 -21.65
C PRO A 67 0.55 -5.56 -21.82
N LEU A 68 -0.47 -4.70 -21.85
CA LEU A 68 -0.31 -3.24 -21.87
C LEU A 68 0.35 -2.72 -20.59
N LEU A 69 -0.06 -3.27 -19.46
CA LEU A 69 0.49 -2.92 -18.17
C LEU A 69 1.98 -3.32 -18.08
N PHE A 70 2.33 -4.51 -18.52
CA PHE A 70 3.70 -5.00 -18.54
C PHE A 70 4.64 -4.14 -19.38
N ALA A 71 4.14 -3.58 -20.48
CA ALA A 71 4.92 -2.68 -21.33
C ALA A 71 5.33 -1.39 -20.61
N LEU A 72 4.49 -0.88 -19.70
CA LEU A 72 4.69 0.35 -18.95
C LEU A 72 5.20 0.13 -17.52
N ASP A 73 5.30 -1.12 -17.09
CA ASP A 73 5.59 -1.49 -15.70
C ASP A 73 6.87 -0.85 -15.15
N ARG A 74 7.92 -0.73 -15.95
CA ARG A 74 9.18 -0.11 -15.54
C ARG A 74 9.00 1.33 -15.06
N ILE A 75 8.20 2.12 -15.75
CA ILE A 75 7.94 3.52 -15.40
C ILE A 75 7.10 3.58 -14.12
N PHE A 76 6.05 2.76 -14.07
CA PHE A 76 5.17 2.70 -12.88
C PHE A 76 5.90 2.16 -11.65
N ASP A 77 6.81 1.21 -11.83
CA ASP A 77 7.61 0.65 -10.75
C ASP A 77 8.54 1.69 -10.13
N MET A 78 9.16 2.54 -10.93
CA MET A 78 10.01 3.64 -10.44
C MET A 78 9.21 4.64 -9.59
N ILE A 79 8.04 5.07 -10.06
CA ILE A 79 7.17 6.00 -9.33
C ILE A 79 6.66 5.37 -8.03
N ARG A 80 6.22 4.13 -8.11
CA ARG A 80 5.71 3.36 -6.99
C ARG A 80 6.79 3.15 -5.92
N THR A 81 8.02 2.84 -6.33
CA THR A 81 9.16 2.66 -5.45
C THR A 81 9.50 3.97 -4.72
N ALA A 82 9.51 5.10 -5.40
CA ALA A 82 9.73 6.39 -4.79
C ALA A 82 8.69 6.71 -3.70
N LEU A 83 7.41 6.45 -3.98
CA LEU A 83 6.33 6.61 -2.99
C LEU A 83 6.50 5.67 -1.78
N ASN A 84 6.86 4.42 -2.01
CA ASN A 84 7.05 3.44 -0.94
C ASN A 84 8.21 3.84 -0.01
N ILE A 85 9.37 4.21 -0.58
CA ILE A 85 10.54 4.64 0.20
C ILE A 85 10.23 5.89 1.02
N THR A 86 9.54 6.86 0.44
CA THR A 86 9.14 8.09 1.13
C THR A 86 8.20 7.77 2.31
N GLY A 87 7.24 6.88 2.10
CA GLY A 87 6.33 6.43 3.15
C GLY A 87 7.05 5.69 4.29
N ASP A 88 7.97 4.80 3.95
CA ASP A 88 8.75 4.04 4.93
C ASP A 88 9.67 4.95 5.75
N ALA A 89 10.31 5.93 5.11
CA ALA A 89 11.12 6.94 5.80
C ALA A 89 10.27 7.80 6.76
N ALA A 90 9.09 8.23 6.32
CA ALA A 90 8.17 8.99 7.18
C ALA A 90 7.70 8.17 8.39
N CYS A 91 7.37 6.90 8.18
CA CYS A 91 7.00 5.99 9.28
C CYS A 91 8.16 5.79 10.27
N ALA A 92 9.39 5.64 9.78
CA ALA A 92 10.56 5.49 10.63
C ALA A 92 10.76 6.70 11.55
N VAL A 93 10.64 7.91 11.02
CA VAL A 93 10.75 9.15 11.82
C VAL A 93 9.64 9.26 12.87
N ILE A 94 8.41 8.88 12.52
CA ILE A 94 7.29 8.91 13.46
C ILE A 94 7.50 7.90 14.59
N VAL A 95 7.91 6.68 14.27
CA VAL A 95 8.17 5.64 15.27
C VAL A 95 9.32 6.04 16.19
N ASP A 96 10.39 6.61 15.66
CA ASP A 96 11.52 7.08 16.44
C ASP A 96 11.09 8.15 17.46
N ALA A 97 10.33 9.15 17.03
CA ALA A 97 9.81 10.19 17.91
C ALA A 97 8.88 9.64 19.02
N LEU A 98 8.03 8.66 18.69
CA LEU A 98 7.14 8.04 19.69
C LEU A 98 7.92 7.22 20.72
N VAL A 99 8.96 6.50 20.28
CA VAL A 99 9.82 5.72 21.21
C VAL A 99 10.60 6.63 22.14
N GLU A 100 11.13 7.76 21.65
CA GLU A 100 11.80 8.74 22.51
C GLU A 100 10.88 9.30 23.57
N GLU A 101 9.63 9.60 23.23
CA GLU A 101 8.62 10.11 24.18
C GLU A 101 8.29 9.06 25.25
N GLU A 102 8.06 7.80 24.87
CA GLU A 102 7.81 6.70 25.81
C GLU A 102 8.99 6.46 26.76
N LEU A 103 10.23 6.51 26.24
CA LEU A 103 11.43 6.34 27.07
C LEU A 103 11.59 7.48 28.08
N ALA A 104 11.35 8.72 27.68
CA ALA A 104 11.44 9.88 28.57
C ALA A 104 10.37 9.80 29.69
N GLU A 105 9.17 9.34 29.40
CA GLU A 105 8.12 9.11 30.39
C GLU A 105 8.50 7.98 31.37
N ALA A 106 9.05 6.88 30.86
CA ALA A 106 9.48 5.75 31.69
C ALA A 106 10.62 6.13 32.62
N GLU A 107 11.61 6.90 32.17
CA GLU A 107 12.70 7.41 32.99
C GLU A 107 12.19 8.31 34.12
N LYS A 108 11.26 9.22 33.80
CA LYS A 108 10.65 10.12 34.77
C LYS A 108 9.86 9.37 35.85
N GLN A 109 9.16 8.33 35.47
CA GLN A 109 8.45 7.47 36.42
C GLN A 109 9.41 6.69 37.32
N LEU A 110 10.52 6.23 36.78
CA LEU A 110 11.54 5.52 37.54
C LEU A 110 12.22 6.43 38.58
N GLU A 111 12.45 7.70 38.25
CA GLU A 111 13.03 8.69 39.16
C GLU A 111 12.06 9.04 40.30
N LEU A 112 10.78 9.21 39.98
CA LEU A 112 9.74 9.46 41.00
C LEU A 112 9.64 8.29 41.99
N ASN A 113 9.64 7.06 41.52
CA ASN A 113 9.59 5.87 42.35
C ASN A 113 10.82 5.72 43.28
N LYS A 114 11.99 6.24 42.84
CA LYS A 114 13.19 6.25 43.68
C LYS A 114 13.19 7.32 44.78
N GLN A 115 12.43 8.40 44.58
CA GLN A 115 12.29 9.47 45.58
C GLN A 115 11.29 9.11 46.65
N ASP A 116 10.31 8.24 46.34
CA ASP A 116 9.29 7.80 47.27
C ASP A 116 9.68 6.55 48.10
N ALA A 117 10.85 5.95 47.80
CA ALA A 117 11.37 4.76 48.51
C ALA A 117 12.44 5.12 49.53
#